data_be0d0fea8819fcf569ecc51aa858698f
#
_entry.id   be0d0fea8819fcf569ecc51aa858698f
#
_cell.length_a   1.000
_cell.length_b   1.000
_cell.length_c   1.000
_cell.angle_alpha   90.00
_cell.angle_beta   90.00
_cell.angle_gamma   90.00
#
_symmetry.space_group_name_H-M   'P 1'
#
loop_
_entity.id
_entity.type
_entity.pdbx_description
1 polymer ?
#
loop_
_entity_poly.entity_id
_entity_poly.type
_entity_poly.pdbx_seq_one_letter_code
_entity_poly.pdbx_strand_id
1 'polypeptide(L)'
;VKRAPVGMAKAALDELANPLTPLLGVGAALSAAVGSMVDAGLVLGVVGVNTAVGAAQRVQTEHALLRLERNGQSGARVLVRGEVVDVPADSVVVGDVILLEAGDAVPGDCRLLDATALEMDESALTGESLPVQKSCDPTPGAAVAERTSMLYDGTVVAVGDATAVVVGVGSHTEAGRSAAAAGEAPPSGVEQRLGRLTRLTVPATLAAGATVTGLGFLYR
;
A
#
# COMPACT_ATOMS: atom_id res chain seq x y z
N VAL A 1 -7.45 5.01 0.55
CA VAL A 1 -7.41 4.66 1.99
C VAL A 1 -6.14 5.27 2.57
N LYS A 2 -6.26 6.35 3.39
CA LYS A 2 -5.09 6.94 4.07
C LYS A 2 -4.47 5.89 4.99
N ARG A 3 -3.29 5.37 4.62
CA ARG A 3 -2.48 4.54 5.52
C ARG A 3 -1.93 5.44 6.61
N ALA A 4 -2.34 5.22 7.87
CA ALA A 4 -1.73 5.89 9.02
C ALA A 4 -0.28 5.39 9.15
N PRO A 5 0.70 6.28 9.45
CA PRO A 5 2.09 5.86 9.63
C PRO A 5 2.18 4.84 10.76
N VAL A 6 2.88 3.73 10.50
CA VAL A 6 3.11 2.70 11.51
C VAL A 6 4.01 3.28 12.60
N GLY A 7 3.50 3.34 13.82
CA GLY A 7 4.30 3.78 14.95
C GLY A 7 5.48 2.82 15.22
N MET A 8 6.62 3.36 15.66
CA MET A 8 7.85 2.59 15.93
C MET A 8 7.61 1.41 16.88
N ALA A 9 6.70 1.57 17.86
CA ALA A 9 6.32 0.49 18.79
C ALA A 9 5.62 -0.68 18.06
N LYS A 10 4.72 -0.39 17.11
CA LYS A 10 4.05 -1.42 16.32
C LYS A 10 5.03 -2.13 15.38
N ALA A 11 5.91 -1.37 14.74
CA ALA A 11 6.96 -1.93 13.88
C ALA A 11 7.90 -2.87 14.68
N ALA A 12 8.26 -2.51 15.91
CA ALA A 12 9.07 -3.35 16.79
C ALA A 12 8.32 -4.62 17.24
N LEU A 13 7.02 -4.51 17.56
CA LEU A 13 6.19 -5.67 17.92
C LEU A 13 6.04 -6.64 16.73
N ASP A 14 5.85 -6.13 15.52
CA ASP A 14 5.78 -6.95 14.33
C ASP A 14 7.11 -7.66 14.04
N GLU A 15 8.24 -7.02 14.34
CA GLU A 15 9.58 -7.62 14.22
C GLU A 15 9.81 -8.71 15.26
N LEU A 16 9.33 -8.53 16.49
CA LEU A 16 9.35 -9.55 17.54
C LEU A 16 8.45 -10.76 17.21
N ALA A 17 7.41 -10.56 16.43
CA ALA A 17 6.53 -11.63 15.93
C ALA A 17 7.14 -12.43 14.76
N ASN A 18 8.32 -12.03 14.26
CA ASN A 18 9.07 -12.80 13.27
C ASN A 18 9.39 -14.19 13.83
N PRO A 19 9.17 -15.29 13.07
CA PRO A 19 9.37 -16.67 13.55
C PRO A 19 10.78 -16.97 14.11
N LEU A 20 11.80 -16.21 13.70
CA LEU A 20 13.18 -16.37 14.18
C LEU A 20 13.40 -15.76 15.58
N THR A 21 12.69 -14.73 15.96
CA THR A 21 12.89 -14.03 17.23
C THR A 21 12.52 -14.90 18.45
N PRO A 22 11.35 -15.59 18.48
CA PRO A 22 11.05 -16.54 19.55
C PRO A 22 12.07 -17.66 19.67
N LEU A 23 12.60 -18.15 18.52
CA LEU A 23 13.62 -19.18 18.51
C LEU A 23 14.92 -18.72 19.21
N LEU A 24 15.37 -17.51 18.90
CA LEU A 24 16.54 -16.90 19.58
C LEU A 24 16.27 -16.65 21.07
N GLY A 25 15.05 -16.25 21.42
CA GLY A 25 14.64 -16.08 22.82
C GLY A 25 14.71 -17.40 23.63
N VAL A 26 14.26 -18.49 23.03
CA VAL A 26 14.41 -19.85 23.63
C VAL A 26 15.89 -20.22 23.77
N GLY A 27 16.72 -19.93 22.78
CA GLY A 27 18.18 -20.15 22.84
C GLY A 27 18.81 -19.38 24.00
N ALA A 28 18.48 -18.10 24.17
CA ALA A 28 18.94 -17.26 25.28
C ALA A 28 18.51 -17.81 26.64
N ALA A 29 17.26 -18.24 26.78
CA ALA A 29 16.73 -18.84 27.99
C ALA A 29 17.46 -20.14 28.34
N LEU A 30 17.73 -21.00 27.38
CA LEU A 30 18.51 -22.23 27.57
C LEU A 30 19.95 -21.94 27.97
N SER A 31 20.61 -20.96 27.33
CA SER A 31 21.97 -20.53 27.72
C SER A 31 22.02 -20.03 29.17
N ALA A 32 21.04 -19.24 29.59
CA ALA A 32 20.93 -18.80 30.96
C ALA A 32 20.70 -19.96 31.96
N ALA A 33 19.87 -20.95 31.58
CA ALA A 33 19.59 -22.13 32.42
C ALA A 33 20.82 -23.04 32.59
N VAL A 34 21.69 -23.13 31.58
CA VAL A 34 22.95 -23.88 31.65
C VAL A 34 24.05 -23.12 32.41
N GLY A 35 23.78 -21.84 32.79
CA GLY A 35 24.67 -21.05 33.64
C GLY A 35 25.54 -20.05 32.88
N SER A 36 25.36 -19.91 31.55
CA SER A 36 26.08 -18.92 30.76
C SER A 36 25.25 -17.63 30.60
N MET A 37 25.29 -16.78 31.61
CA MET A 37 24.63 -15.47 31.57
C MET A 37 25.20 -14.53 30.51
N VAL A 38 26.48 -14.70 30.17
CA VAL A 38 27.14 -13.91 29.12
C VAL A 38 26.59 -14.26 27.74
N ASP A 39 26.45 -15.54 27.43
CA ASP A 39 25.90 -15.99 26.14
C ASP A 39 24.45 -15.60 25.99
N ALA A 40 23.64 -15.74 27.05
CA ALA A 40 22.26 -15.27 27.08
C ALA A 40 22.15 -13.76 26.81
N GLY A 41 23.02 -12.96 27.44
CA GLY A 41 23.10 -11.52 27.25
C GLY A 41 23.53 -11.13 25.84
N LEU A 42 24.47 -11.84 25.23
CA LEU A 42 24.88 -11.62 23.84
C LEU A 42 23.76 -11.91 22.85
N VAL A 43 23.04 -13.03 23.00
CA VAL A 43 21.91 -13.38 22.13
C VAL A 43 20.80 -12.33 22.24
N LEU A 44 20.43 -11.93 23.46
CA LEU A 44 19.42 -10.87 23.66
C LEU A 44 19.86 -9.52 23.12
N GLY A 45 21.16 -9.19 23.24
CA GLY A 45 21.74 -7.98 22.65
C GLY A 45 21.62 -7.97 21.13
N VAL A 46 21.95 -9.08 20.46
CA VAL A 46 21.79 -9.21 19.02
C VAL A 46 20.33 -9.09 18.59
N VAL A 47 19.41 -9.75 19.31
CA VAL A 47 17.96 -9.64 19.03
C VAL A 47 17.49 -8.18 19.19
N GLY A 48 17.93 -7.49 20.25
CA GLY A 48 17.58 -6.10 20.50
C GLY A 48 18.06 -5.16 19.39
N VAL A 49 19.32 -5.28 18.97
CA VAL A 49 19.89 -4.48 17.87
C VAL A 49 19.16 -4.78 16.57
N ASN A 50 18.94 -6.06 16.25
CA ASN A 50 18.26 -6.46 15.03
C ASN A 50 16.82 -5.92 14.97
N THR A 51 16.09 -6.00 16.08
CA THR A 51 14.73 -5.44 16.20
C THR A 51 14.73 -3.92 16.04
N ALA A 52 15.69 -3.21 16.63
CA ALA A 52 15.80 -1.76 16.50
C ALA A 52 16.09 -1.33 15.05
N VAL A 53 17.05 -2.01 14.40
CA VAL A 53 17.40 -1.74 12.99
C VAL A 53 16.21 -2.06 12.07
N GLY A 54 15.56 -3.21 12.23
CA GLY A 54 14.40 -3.61 11.43
C GLY A 54 13.24 -2.64 11.57
N ALA A 55 12.93 -2.22 12.80
CA ALA A 55 11.89 -1.23 13.06
C ALA A 55 12.22 0.14 12.41
N ALA A 56 13.47 0.60 12.52
CA ALA A 56 13.92 1.85 11.92
C ALA A 56 13.83 1.82 10.39
N GLN A 57 14.27 0.73 9.77
CA GLN A 57 14.19 0.53 8.31
C GLN A 57 12.75 0.53 7.84
N ARG A 58 11.84 -0.16 8.53
CA ARG A 58 10.42 -0.23 8.18
C ARG A 58 9.77 1.15 8.23
N VAL A 59 10.02 1.93 9.28
CA VAL A 59 9.51 3.30 9.41
C VAL A 59 10.07 4.21 8.31
N GLN A 60 11.37 4.10 7.98
CA GLN A 60 11.98 4.89 6.90
C GLN A 60 11.39 4.55 5.54
N THR A 61 11.20 3.26 5.24
CA THR A 61 10.60 2.81 3.96
C THR A 61 9.18 3.33 3.82
N GLU A 62 8.38 3.25 4.88
CA GLU A 62 6.99 3.73 4.86
C GLU A 62 6.91 5.25 4.67
N HIS A 63 7.79 6.01 5.35
CA HIS A 63 7.89 7.46 5.13
C HIS A 63 8.34 7.81 3.71
N ALA A 64 9.23 7.03 3.10
CA ALA A 64 9.65 7.23 1.71
C ALA A 64 8.48 7.00 0.74
N LEU A 65 7.72 5.92 0.93
CA LEU A 65 6.52 5.63 0.14
C LEU A 65 5.46 6.74 0.27
N LEU A 66 5.17 7.19 1.49
CA LEU A 66 4.23 8.31 1.72
C LEU A 66 4.69 9.63 1.08
N ARG A 67 6.02 9.87 0.99
CA ARG A 67 6.55 11.05 0.27
C ARG A 67 6.38 10.90 -1.24
N LEU A 68 6.58 9.70 -1.79
CA LEU A 68 6.36 9.44 -3.22
C LEU A 68 4.87 9.59 -3.57
N GLU A 69 3.97 9.07 -2.74
CA GLU A 69 2.52 9.27 -2.91
C GLU A 69 2.14 10.77 -2.89
N ARG A 70 2.72 11.55 -1.97
CA ARG A 70 2.47 13.01 -1.91
C ARG A 70 3.06 13.79 -3.10
N ASN A 71 4.23 13.39 -3.58
CA ASN A 71 4.86 14.06 -4.73
C ASN A 71 4.23 13.65 -6.07
N GLY A 72 3.54 12.51 -6.11
CA GLY A 72 2.74 12.06 -7.25
C GLY A 72 1.29 12.54 -7.23
N GLN A 73 0.84 13.18 -6.15
CA GLN A 73 -0.48 13.81 -6.11
C GLN A 73 -0.41 15.15 -6.85
N SER A 74 -0.79 15.14 -8.11
CA SER A 74 -1.07 16.33 -8.89
C SER A 74 -2.10 17.18 -8.14
N GLY A 75 -1.91 18.51 -8.10
CA GLY A 75 -2.95 19.42 -7.63
C GLY A 75 -4.18 19.29 -8.54
N ALA A 76 -5.35 19.58 -8.01
CA ALA A 76 -6.58 19.70 -8.79
C ALA A 76 -6.97 21.17 -8.87
N ARG A 77 -7.34 21.64 -10.06
CA ARG A 77 -7.88 22.98 -10.28
C ARG A 77 -9.39 22.95 -10.10
N VAL A 78 -9.88 23.56 -9.02
CA VAL A 78 -11.28 23.58 -8.65
C VAL A 78 -11.86 24.98 -8.89
N LEU A 79 -13.03 25.04 -9.50
CA LEU A 79 -13.77 26.29 -9.72
C LEU A 79 -14.62 26.61 -8.48
N VAL A 80 -14.16 27.59 -7.68
CA VAL A 80 -14.85 28.03 -6.46
C VAL A 80 -15.38 29.45 -6.67
N ARG A 81 -16.68 29.64 -6.69
CA ARG A 81 -17.35 30.94 -6.86
C ARG A 81 -16.91 31.72 -8.11
N GLY A 82 -16.54 31.02 -9.18
CA GLY A 82 -16.09 31.60 -10.43
C GLY A 82 -14.58 31.86 -10.50
N GLU A 83 -13.83 31.55 -9.47
CA GLU A 83 -12.35 31.62 -9.45
C GLU A 83 -11.75 30.21 -9.46
N VAL A 84 -10.64 30.03 -10.19
CA VAL A 84 -9.88 28.78 -10.23
C VAL A 84 -8.91 28.76 -9.08
N VAL A 85 -9.00 27.72 -8.25
CA VAL A 85 -8.14 27.53 -7.07
C VAL A 85 -7.44 26.17 -7.17
N ASP A 86 -6.11 26.18 -6.99
CA ASP A 86 -5.33 24.95 -6.89
C ASP A 86 -5.49 24.33 -5.49
N VAL A 87 -5.94 23.10 -5.46
CA VAL A 87 -6.13 22.33 -4.22
C VAL A 87 -5.41 20.98 -4.32
N PRO A 88 -5.01 20.37 -3.21
CA PRO A 88 -4.55 18.99 -3.21
C PRO A 88 -5.64 18.03 -3.74
N ALA A 89 -5.29 17.09 -4.59
CA ALA A 89 -6.26 16.15 -5.18
C ALA A 89 -7.07 15.38 -4.12
N ASP A 90 -6.48 15.11 -2.95
CA ASP A 90 -7.13 14.41 -1.83
C ASP A 90 -8.13 15.28 -1.04
N SER A 91 -8.20 16.58 -1.33
CA SER A 91 -9.16 17.52 -0.72
C SER A 91 -10.40 17.75 -1.57
N VAL A 92 -10.41 17.24 -2.81
CA VAL A 92 -11.55 17.33 -3.72
C VAL A 92 -12.74 16.54 -3.17
N VAL A 93 -13.94 17.11 -3.24
CA VAL A 93 -15.17 16.49 -2.76
C VAL A 93 -16.22 16.37 -3.86
N VAL A 94 -17.21 15.49 -3.66
CA VAL A 94 -18.33 15.33 -4.58
C VAL A 94 -19.09 16.65 -4.69
N GLY A 95 -19.34 17.09 -5.92
CA GLY A 95 -19.98 18.35 -6.26
C GLY A 95 -19.02 19.46 -6.67
N ASP A 96 -17.72 19.30 -6.46
CA ASP A 96 -16.72 20.24 -6.96
C ASP A 96 -16.69 20.23 -8.50
N VAL A 97 -16.52 21.40 -9.10
CA VAL A 97 -16.28 21.55 -10.53
C VAL A 97 -14.78 21.72 -10.73
N ILE A 98 -14.18 20.83 -11.52
CA ILE A 98 -12.74 20.81 -11.80
C ILE A 98 -12.46 21.19 -13.24
N LEU A 99 -11.30 21.80 -13.47
CA LEU A 99 -10.74 22.07 -14.79
C LEU A 99 -9.54 21.15 -15.02
N LEU A 100 -9.50 20.56 -16.20
CA LEU A 100 -8.48 19.60 -16.60
C LEU A 100 -7.85 20.05 -17.92
N GLU A 101 -6.54 19.93 -18.02
CA GLU A 101 -5.73 20.15 -19.22
C GLU A 101 -4.84 18.93 -19.51
N ALA A 102 -4.26 18.90 -20.71
CA ALA A 102 -3.34 17.82 -21.09
C ALA A 102 -2.22 17.62 -20.05
N GLY A 103 -2.05 16.39 -19.59
CA GLY A 103 -1.12 16.00 -18.52
C GLY A 103 -1.72 15.95 -17.11
N ASP A 104 -2.93 16.47 -16.90
CA ASP A 104 -3.58 16.40 -15.60
C ASP A 104 -4.13 15.00 -15.30
N ALA A 105 -3.97 14.56 -14.07
CA ALA A 105 -4.62 13.36 -13.56
C ALA A 105 -5.98 13.71 -12.96
N VAL A 106 -6.96 12.86 -13.21
CA VAL A 106 -8.33 13.01 -12.70
C VAL A 106 -8.38 12.61 -11.22
N PRO A 107 -8.81 13.50 -10.29
CA PRO A 107 -8.73 13.28 -8.84
C PRO A 107 -9.89 12.46 -8.26
N GLY A 108 -10.77 11.98 -9.10
CA GLY A 108 -11.96 11.21 -8.71
C GLY A 108 -12.85 10.92 -9.91
N ASP A 109 -13.93 10.18 -9.75
CA ASP A 109 -14.87 9.96 -10.85
C ASP A 109 -15.65 11.26 -11.13
N CYS A 110 -15.62 11.71 -12.39
CA CYS A 110 -16.18 12.98 -12.78
C CYS A 110 -17.13 12.83 -13.98
N ARG A 111 -18.17 13.68 -14.01
CA ARG A 111 -19.07 13.84 -15.15
C ARG A 111 -18.62 15.04 -15.98
N LEU A 112 -18.40 14.87 -17.27
CA LEU A 112 -18.09 15.96 -18.18
C LEU A 112 -19.24 16.95 -18.26
N LEU A 113 -18.90 18.23 -18.15
CA LEU A 113 -19.79 19.38 -18.39
C LEU A 113 -19.47 20.04 -19.71
N ASP A 114 -18.18 20.19 -20.01
CA ASP A 114 -17.64 20.72 -21.25
C ASP A 114 -16.33 20.04 -21.61
N ALA A 115 -16.02 19.90 -22.90
CA ALA A 115 -14.82 19.26 -23.40
C ALA A 115 -14.41 19.75 -24.78
N THR A 116 -13.13 20.07 -24.96
CA THR A 116 -12.56 20.50 -26.24
C THR A 116 -11.52 19.47 -26.69
N ALA A 117 -11.84 18.72 -27.75
CA ALA A 117 -10.95 17.71 -28.35
C ALA A 117 -10.32 16.77 -27.29
N LEU A 118 -11.12 16.35 -26.30
CA LEU A 118 -10.64 15.62 -25.15
C LEU A 118 -10.37 14.16 -25.47
N GLU A 119 -9.14 13.72 -25.21
CA GLU A 119 -8.72 12.32 -25.22
C GLU A 119 -8.11 11.93 -23.87
N MET A 120 -8.51 10.77 -23.35
CA MET A 120 -8.09 10.28 -22.04
C MET A 120 -7.25 9.02 -22.17
N ASP A 121 -6.15 8.97 -21.44
CA ASP A 121 -5.43 7.72 -21.17
C ASP A 121 -6.12 7.00 -20.00
N GLU A 122 -6.85 5.96 -20.32
CA GLU A 122 -7.56 5.10 -19.35
C GLU A 122 -6.86 3.76 -19.11
N SER A 123 -5.60 3.63 -19.51
CA SER A 123 -4.83 2.40 -19.40
C SER A 123 -4.75 1.84 -17.98
N ALA A 124 -4.74 2.71 -16.98
CA ALA A 124 -4.77 2.32 -15.57
C ALA A 124 -6.08 1.61 -15.15
N LEU A 125 -7.20 1.88 -15.85
CA LEU A 125 -8.51 1.31 -15.54
C LEU A 125 -8.86 0.13 -16.45
N THR A 126 -8.60 0.27 -17.75
CA THR A 126 -9.00 -0.69 -18.79
C THR A 126 -7.88 -1.64 -19.19
N GLY A 127 -6.63 -1.26 -18.97
CA GLY A 127 -5.43 -1.96 -19.47
C GLY A 127 -5.13 -1.68 -20.96
N GLU A 128 -5.92 -0.86 -21.64
CA GLU A 128 -5.72 -0.48 -23.05
C GLU A 128 -4.88 0.79 -23.14
N SER A 129 -3.83 0.78 -23.98
CA SER A 129 -2.86 1.89 -24.07
C SER A 129 -3.24 2.98 -25.07
N LEU A 130 -4.35 2.84 -25.79
CA LEU A 130 -4.80 3.85 -26.75
C LEU A 130 -5.68 4.89 -26.06
N PRO A 131 -5.45 6.20 -26.28
CA PRO A 131 -6.32 7.23 -25.74
C PRO A 131 -7.76 7.09 -26.24
N VAL A 132 -8.71 7.35 -25.34
CA VAL A 132 -10.15 7.25 -25.63
C VAL A 132 -10.74 8.64 -25.78
N GLN A 133 -11.40 8.90 -26.89
CA GLN A 133 -12.09 10.17 -27.13
C GLN A 133 -13.31 10.28 -26.20
N LYS A 134 -13.47 11.44 -25.58
CA LYS A 134 -14.56 11.74 -24.66
C LYS A 134 -15.51 12.80 -25.26
N SER A 135 -16.78 12.75 -24.85
CA SER A 135 -17.80 13.72 -25.23
C SER A 135 -18.79 13.93 -24.08
N CYS A 136 -19.46 15.09 -24.08
CA CYS A 136 -20.47 15.39 -23.05
C CYS A 136 -21.79 14.63 -23.25
N ASP A 137 -21.97 13.90 -24.35
CA ASP A 137 -23.19 13.17 -24.66
C ASP A 137 -23.44 12.04 -23.67
N PRO A 138 -24.65 11.92 -23.11
CA PRO A 138 -24.94 10.87 -22.16
C PRO A 138 -24.92 9.48 -22.80
N THR A 139 -24.28 8.52 -22.13
CA THR A 139 -24.20 7.11 -22.54
C THR A 139 -24.91 6.20 -21.54
N PRO A 140 -26.26 6.25 -21.46
CA PRO A 140 -27.00 5.49 -20.45
C PRO A 140 -26.87 3.98 -20.68
N GLY A 141 -26.57 3.23 -19.61
CA GLY A 141 -26.47 1.76 -19.66
C GLY A 141 -25.18 1.21 -20.26
N ALA A 142 -24.26 2.06 -20.70
CA ALA A 142 -22.97 1.64 -21.24
C ALA A 142 -22.06 1.02 -20.15
N ALA A 143 -21.22 0.08 -20.55
CA ALA A 143 -20.16 -0.44 -19.70
C ALA A 143 -19.18 0.69 -19.31
N VAL A 144 -18.41 0.51 -18.23
CA VAL A 144 -17.51 1.57 -17.70
C VAL A 144 -16.57 2.10 -18.78
N ALA A 145 -15.94 1.22 -19.56
CA ALA A 145 -15.03 1.59 -20.65
C ALA A 145 -15.71 2.31 -21.84
N GLU A 146 -17.03 2.20 -21.98
CA GLU A 146 -17.78 2.79 -23.09
C GLU A 146 -18.45 4.13 -22.72
N ARG A 147 -18.31 4.57 -21.45
CA ARG A 147 -18.91 5.82 -20.99
C ARG A 147 -18.07 7.01 -21.42
N THR A 148 -18.38 7.55 -22.58
CA THR A 148 -17.64 8.71 -23.15
C THR A 148 -17.78 9.98 -22.34
N SER A 149 -18.84 10.12 -21.55
CA SER A 149 -19.14 11.32 -20.76
C SER A 149 -18.67 11.27 -19.30
N MET A 150 -17.90 10.23 -18.96
CA MET A 150 -17.33 10.05 -17.62
C MET A 150 -15.81 10.04 -17.69
N LEU A 151 -15.17 10.62 -16.67
CA LEU A 151 -13.75 10.54 -16.40
C LEU A 151 -13.58 9.77 -15.09
N TYR A 152 -12.51 9.02 -14.97
CA TYR A 152 -12.31 8.10 -13.85
C TYR A 152 -11.06 8.45 -13.04
N ASP A 153 -11.12 8.18 -11.75
CA ASP A 153 -10.03 8.38 -10.81
C ASP A 153 -8.73 7.71 -11.27
N GLY A 154 -7.64 8.49 -11.32
CA GLY A 154 -6.31 8.01 -11.71
C GLY A 154 -6.06 7.91 -13.21
N THR A 155 -7.03 8.26 -14.08
CA THR A 155 -6.81 8.42 -15.52
C THR A 155 -6.17 9.78 -15.82
N VAL A 156 -5.55 9.95 -16.99
CA VAL A 156 -4.80 11.14 -17.37
C VAL A 156 -5.34 11.74 -18.66
N VAL A 157 -5.43 13.07 -18.73
CA VAL A 157 -5.76 13.78 -19.97
C VAL A 157 -4.59 13.66 -20.94
N ALA A 158 -4.78 12.96 -22.05
CA ALA A 158 -3.77 12.81 -23.09
C ALA A 158 -3.72 14.05 -24.02
N VAL A 159 -4.90 14.55 -24.42
CA VAL A 159 -5.04 15.71 -25.31
C VAL A 159 -6.31 16.48 -24.94
N GLY A 160 -6.32 17.80 -25.18
CA GLY A 160 -7.47 18.66 -24.98
C GLY A 160 -7.63 19.19 -23.57
N ASP A 161 -8.80 19.75 -23.33
CA ASP A 161 -9.20 20.33 -22.04
C ASP A 161 -10.66 20.00 -21.72
N ALA A 162 -10.96 20.03 -20.42
CA ALA A 162 -12.29 19.71 -19.95
C ALA A 162 -12.69 20.47 -18.68
N THR A 163 -13.98 20.69 -18.54
CA THR A 163 -14.62 21.05 -17.27
C THR A 163 -15.52 19.89 -16.85
N ALA A 164 -15.37 19.42 -15.61
CA ALA A 164 -16.12 18.27 -15.13
C ALA A 164 -16.57 18.47 -13.68
N VAL A 165 -17.68 17.85 -13.30
CA VAL A 165 -18.15 17.82 -11.91
C VAL A 165 -17.79 16.47 -11.28
N VAL A 166 -17.24 16.53 -10.07
CA VAL A 166 -16.87 15.34 -9.29
C VAL A 166 -18.13 14.64 -8.78
N VAL A 167 -18.27 13.36 -9.08
CA VAL A 167 -19.42 12.53 -8.67
C VAL A 167 -19.06 11.39 -7.73
N GLY A 168 -17.77 11.06 -7.62
CA GLY A 168 -17.28 10.04 -6.71
C GLY A 168 -15.82 10.26 -6.32
N VAL A 169 -15.46 9.98 -5.05
CA VAL A 169 -14.09 10.12 -4.54
C VAL A 169 -13.69 8.91 -3.71
N GLY A 170 -12.41 8.58 -3.70
CA GLY A 170 -11.82 7.54 -2.87
C GLY A 170 -12.45 6.14 -3.10
N SER A 171 -12.99 5.51 -2.04
CA SER A 171 -13.62 4.18 -2.14
C SER A 171 -14.91 4.13 -2.97
N HIS A 172 -15.48 5.28 -3.29
CA HIS A 172 -16.71 5.39 -4.08
C HIS A 172 -16.44 5.55 -5.60
N THR A 173 -15.18 5.65 -6.02
CA THR A 173 -14.80 5.65 -7.44
C THR A 173 -14.85 4.23 -8.02
N GLU A 174 -14.89 4.10 -9.36
CA GLU A 174 -14.80 2.79 -10.04
C GLU A 174 -13.48 2.09 -9.70
N ALA A 175 -12.36 2.83 -9.69
CA ALA A 175 -11.06 2.33 -9.27
C ALA A 175 -11.07 1.87 -7.81
N GLY A 176 -11.65 2.66 -6.90
CA GLY A 176 -11.78 2.33 -5.48
C GLY A 176 -12.64 1.09 -5.24
N ARG A 177 -13.76 0.94 -5.96
CA ARG A 177 -14.62 -0.26 -5.90
C ARG A 177 -13.91 -1.50 -6.42
N SER A 178 -13.18 -1.37 -7.53
CA SER A 178 -12.39 -2.47 -8.10
C SER A 178 -11.28 -2.92 -7.16
N ALA A 179 -10.56 -1.98 -6.54
CA ALA A 179 -9.55 -2.26 -5.54
C ALA A 179 -10.14 -2.97 -4.29
N ALA A 180 -11.32 -2.53 -3.82
CA ALA A 180 -12.01 -3.16 -2.69
C ALA A 180 -12.50 -4.57 -3.04
N ALA A 181 -12.98 -4.79 -4.27
CA ALA A 181 -13.44 -6.11 -4.74
C ALA A 181 -12.28 -7.10 -4.96
N ALA A 182 -11.10 -6.60 -5.35
CA ALA A 182 -9.90 -7.42 -5.50
C ALA A 182 -9.40 -7.99 -4.17
N GLY A 183 -9.76 -7.38 -3.03
CA GLY A 183 -9.32 -7.80 -1.71
C GLY A 183 -7.80 -7.68 -1.52
N GLU A 184 -7.29 -8.24 -0.42
CA GLU A 184 -5.85 -8.43 -0.26
C GLU A 184 -5.37 -9.48 -1.27
N ALA A 185 -4.35 -9.14 -2.05
CA ALA A 185 -3.75 -10.09 -2.97
C ALA A 185 -3.33 -11.36 -2.20
N PRO A 186 -3.68 -12.57 -2.66
CA PRO A 186 -3.29 -13.78 -1.98
C PRO A 186 -1.76 -13.82 -1.85
N PRO A 187 -1.23 -14.32 -0.71
CA PRO A 187 0.21 -14.37 -0.49
C PRO A 187 0.90 -15.08 -1.67
N SER A 188 2.00 -14.52 -2.12
CA SER A 188 2.74 -15.05 -3.26
C SER A 188 3.09 -16.54 -3.07
N GLY A 189 3.20 -17.31 -4.14
CA GLY A 189 3.56 -18.72 -4.05
C GLY A 189 4.90 -18.94 -3.33
N VAL A 190 5.80 -17.94 -3.35
CA VAL A 190 7.08 -17.94 -2.62
C VAL A 190 6.83 -17.78 -1.12
N GLU A 191 5.99 -16.83 -0.70
CA GLU A 191 5.63 -16.64 0.72
C GLU A 191 4.94 -17.87 1.31
N GLN A 192 4.05 -18.51 0.55
CA GLN A 192 3.41 -19.76 0.97
C GLN A 192 4.40 -20.89 1.17
N ARG A 193 5.38 -21.03 0.25
CA ARG A 193 6.45 -22.04 0.36
C ARG A 193 7.40 -21.76 1.52
N LEU A 194 7.81 -20.49 1.71
CA LEU A 194 8.61 -20.06 2.84
C LEU A 194 7.89 -20.31 4.17
N GLY A 195 6.61 -19.96 4.27
CA GLY A 195 5.79 -20.23 5.46
C GLY A 195 5.69 -21.73 5.78
N ARG A 196 5.58 -22.59 4.77
CA ARG A 196 5.57 -24.05 4.95
C ARG A 196 6.94 -24.58 5.43
N LEU A 197 8.03 -24.12 4.85
CA LEU A 197 9.40 -24.47 5.27
C LEU A 197 9.63 -24.05 6.72
N THR A 198 9.29 -22.82 7.08
CA THR A 198 9.45 -22.30 8.44
C THR A 198 8.65 -23.14 9.45
N ARG A 199 7.40 -23.51 9.13
CA ARG A 199 6.57 -24.37 10.00
C ARG A 199 7.15 -25.77 10.20
N LEU A 200 7.94 -26.28 9.26
CA LEU A 200 8.59 -27.58 9.35
C LEU A 200 9.93 -27.51 10.07
N THR A 201 10.73 -26.48 9.78
CA THR A 201 12.11 -26.35 10.29
C THR A 201 12.14 -25.85 11.73
N VAL A 202 11.26 -24.93 12.16
CA VAL A 202 11.25 -24.38 13.52
C VAL A 202 11.05 -25.48 14.58
N PRO A 203 10.02 -26.37 14.53
CA PRO A 203 9.86 -27.40 15.53
C PRO A 203 11.00 -28.44 15.51
N ALA A 204 11.56 -28.76 14.32
CA ALA A 204 12.70 -29.67 14.21
C ALA A 204 13.95 -29.12 14.89
N THR A 205 14.24 -27.82 14.70
CA THR A 205 15.37 -27.14 15.37
C THR A 205 15.20 -27.04 16.87
N LEU A 206 13.97 -26.76 17.33
CA LEU A 206 13.66 -26.74 18.77
C LEU A 206 13.83 -28.13 19.41
N ALA A 207 13.34 -29.19 18.74
CA ALA A 207 13.49 -30.56 19.21
C ALA A 207 14.97 -30.97 19.30
N ALA A 208 15.76 -30.65 18.26
CA ALA A 208 17.21 -30.92 18.25
C ALA A 208 17.93 -30.17 19.38
N GLY A 209 17.64 -28.88 19.55
CA GLY A 209 18.20 -28.07 20.63
C GLY A 209 17.85 -28.60 22.02
N ALA A 210 16.60 -28.97 22.25
CA ALA A 210 16.12 -29.56 23.50
C ALA A 210 16.82 -30.91 23.80
N THR A 211 17.02 -31.74 22.76
CA THR A 211 17.71 -33.02 22.87
C THR A 211 19.17 -32.85 23.27
N VAL A 212 19.89 -31.95 22.61
CA VAL A 212 21.31 -31.67 22.91
C VAL A 212 21.46 -31.12 24.34
N THR A 213 20.59 -30.18 24.75
CA THR A 213 20.60 -29.59 26.09
C THR A 213 20.26 -30.63 27.17
N GLY A 214 19.25 -31.49 26.89
CA GLY A 214 18.87 -32.57 27.82
C GLY A 214 19.99 -33.61 28.02
N LEU A 215 20.65 -34.00 26.93
CA LEU A 215 21.83 -34.90 26.98
C LEU A 215 22.96 -34.21 27.74
N GLY A 216 23.25 -32.94 27.51
CA GLY A 216 24.30 -32.19 28.23
C GLY A 216 24.02 -32.10 29.73
N PHE A 217 22.78 -32.05 30.15
CA PHE A 217 22.40 -32.07 31.59
C PHE A 217 22.51 -33.45 32.24
N LEU A 218 22.26 -34.51 31.43
CA LEU A 218 22.32 -35.90 31.91
C LEU A 218 23.80 -36.41 32.11
N TYR A 219 24.73 -35.83 31.35
CA TYR A 219 26.15 -36.20 31.41
C TYR A 219 27.03 -35.30 32.29
N ARG A 220 26.44 -34.35 33.03
CA ARG A 220 27.09 -33.48 33.96
C ARG A 220 26.89 -33.98 35.40
#